data_3ac5bbb32c835677a4a2986de3f59399
#
_entry.id   3ac5bbb32c835677a4a2986de3f59399
#
_cell.length_a   1.000
_cell.length_b   1.000
_cell.length_c   1.000
_cell.angle_alpha   90.00
_cell.angle_beta   90.00
_cell.angle_gamma   90.00
#
_symmetry.space_group_name_H-M   'P 1'
#
loop_
_entity.id
_entity.type
_entity.pdbx_description
1 polymer ?
#
loop_
_entity_poly.entity_id
_entity_poly.type
_entity_poly.pdbx_seq_one_letter_code
_entity_poly.pdbx_strand_id
1 'polypeptide(L)'
;YKGPTVTQYLIKPGYVERTVQGEVKRIKVKVAKIAGLANDLALALAAPSVRIEAPIPGTNYVGVEVPNHEGNIVGLKELMESEAFTQFKGRLPVALGEDVKGQAIISDMTRMPHLLIAGATGTGKSVCINSIINGLLLTNTPDNLRFLMVDPKMVELSVYNGVPHLLSPVVTEVDKAAGVLFWAVKEMERRYSLCSKVGARDLVRYNEYLVKRNEKALPYIVVIVDEMADLMMAAPEEVEKHICRLAQMARAVGIHLIIATQRPSVDVITGLIKANFPARIAFAVTSQIDSRVVLDVPGAERLLGRGDMLFMAPDTSKLERLQGTFLNDEEINRIVRYWKGFRTLEDRNSGQWTTQATLGLPTPDTTASHRTFDPLKSNADMTKPASTLPSTGLNQAPLFEHPIFEQIEAMKTADGRDELFADATRIVRETGRGSVSLLQRKLRIGYNRASRLVDQLEEAGILGPDQGGAAGREVRRDETAHAEPSDQVQPRIIGDDDNDNARPRVWM
;
A
#
# COMPACT_ATOMS: atom_id res chain seq x y z
N TYR A 1 6.28 20.36 31.16
CA TYR A 1 5.13 19.77 30.42
C TYR A 1 4.94 18.34 30.89
N LYS A 2 3.70 17.96 31.17
CA LYS A 2 3.35 16.58 31.52
C LYS A 2 2.58 15.98 30.36
N GLY A 3 3.23 15.06 29.64
CA GLY A 3 2.62 14.28 28.57
C GLY A 3 2.07 12.94 29.06
N PRO A 4 1.52 12.13 28.16
CA PRO A 4 0.89 10.85 28.53
C PRO A 4 1.87 9.85 29.16
N THR A 5 3.08 9.74 28.68
CA THR A 5 4.06 8.74 29.16
C THR A 5 5.34 9.37 29.72
N VAL A 6 5.62 10.63 29.39
CA VAL A 6 6.81 11.33 29.85
C VAL A 6 6.46 12.74 30.35
N THR A 7 7.25 13.23 31.29
CA THR A 7 7.25 14.63 31.70
C THR A 7 8.52 15.30 31.18
N GLN A 8 8.36 16.39 30.42
CA GLN A 8 9.47 17.19 29.90
C GLN A 8 9.77 18.36 30.82
N TYR A 9 10.98 18.38 31.39
CA TYR A 9 11.51 19.49 32.19
C TYR A 9 12.35 20.41 31.31
N LEU A 10 12.06 21.70 31.36
CA LEU A 10 12.80 22.73 30.61
C LEU A 10 13.92 23.28 31.44
N ILE A 11 15.16 23.08 31.02
CA ILE A 11 16.35 23.52 31.71
C ILE A 11 17.05 24.59 30.87
N LYS A 12 17.30 25.77 31.49
CA LYS A 12 18.13 26.80 30.86
C LYS A 12 19.60 26.57 31.26
N PRO A 13 20.51 26.36 30.30
CA PRO A 13 21.93 26.18 30.61
C PRO A 13 22.51 27.38 31.34
N GLY A 14 23.06 27.13 32.52
CA GLY A 14 23.71 28.14 33.35
C GLY A 14 25.18 28.39 32.98
N TYR A 15 25.92 28.99 33.90
CA TYR A 15 27.33 29.28 33.74
C TYR A 15 28.13 28.56 34.82
N VAL A 16 29.35 28.16 34.48
CA VAL A 16 30.34 27.61 35.40
C VAL A 16 31.46 28.63 35.52
N GLU A 17 31.85 28.95 36.74
CA GLU A 17 33.00 29.81 37.00
C GLU A 17 34.28 28.97 36.95
N ARG A 18 35.21 29.38 36.11
CA ARG A 18 36.55 28.79 36.03
C ARG A 18 37.59 29.87 36.19
N THR A 19 38.55 29.61 37.07
CA THR A 19 39.73 30.46 37.21
C THR A 19 40.70 30.10 36.11
N VAL A 20 40.95 31.03 35.20
CA VAL A 20 41.91 30.90 34.10
C VAL A 20 42.91 32.04 34.26
N GLN A 21 44.16 31.70 34.49
CA GLN A 21 45.26 32.69 34.70
C GLN A 21 45.00 33.68 35.84
N GLY A 22 44.35 33.25 36.94
CA GLY A 22 44.05 34.10 38.09
C GLY A 22 42.74 34.93 37.97
N GLU A 23 42.10 34.94 36.81
CA GLU A 23 40.82 35.62 36.60
C GLU A 23 39.66 34.63 36.63
N VAL A 24 38.57 34.95 37.32
CA VAL A 24 37.33 34.17 37.34
C VAL A 24 36.54 34.46 36.06
N LYS A 25 36.52 33.51 35.12
CA LYS A 25 35.71 33.62 33.90
C LYS A 25 34.45 32.79 34.00
N ARG A 26 33.30 33.41 33.70
CA ARG A 26 32.01 32.75 33.56
C ARG A 26 31.89 32.13 32.18
N ILE A 27 31.88 30.79 32.14
CA ILE A 27 31.77 30.02 30.91
C ILE A 27 30.41 29.37 30.90
N LYS A 28 29.64 29.53 29.79
CA LYS A 28 28.34 28.90 29.62
C LYS A 28 28.49 27.35 29.55
N VAL A 29 27.64 26.64 30.28
CA VAL A 29 27.62 25.16 30.23
C VAL A 29 27.31 24.70 28.80
N LYS A 30 28.19 23.88 28.23
CA LYS A 30 27.98 23.32 26.89
C LYS A 30 26.84 22.34 26.92
N VAL A 31 25.96 22.41 25.91
CA VAL A 31 24.82 21.50 25.72
C VAL A 31 25.24 20.04 25.71
N ALA A 32 26.36 19.72 25.05
CA ALA A 32 26.90 18.35 25.00
C ALA A 32 27.24 17.80 26.41
N LYS A 33 27.62 18.66 27.36
CA LYS A 33 27.87 18.26 28.76
C LYS A 33 26.57 17.87 29.46
N ILE A 34 25.47 18.58 29.18
CA ILE A 34 24.15 18.26 29.74
C ILE A 34 23.64 16.95 29.09
N ALA A 35 23.75 16.83 27.77
CA ALA A 35 23.32 15.62 27.05
C ALA A 35 24.08 14.37 27.52
N GLY A 36 25.37 14.49 27.85
CA GLY A 36 26.17 13.40 28.39
C GLY A 36 25.73 12.88 29.76
N LEU A 37 24.94 13.64 30.53
CA LEU A 37 24.44 13.24 31.85
C LEU A 37 23.14 12.43 31.82
N ALA A 38 22.65 12.01 30.65
CA ALA A 38 21.39 11.31 30.53
C ALA A 38 21.33 10.02 31.38
N ASN A 39 22.41 9.23 31.39
CA ASN A 39 22.50 8.01 32.18
C ASN A 39 22.60 8.26 33.69
N ASP A 40 23.35 9.29 34.09
CA ASP A 40 23.47 9.70 35.52
C ASP A 40 22.13 10.21 36.05
N LEU A 41 21.39 10.97 35.23
CA LEU A 41 20.03 11.41 35.55
C LEU A 41 19.06 10.24 35.63
N ALA A 42 19.14 9.27 34.71
CA ALA A 42 18.31 8.07 34.75
C ALA A 42 18.53 7.31 36.06
N LEU A 43 19.79 7.11 36.45
CA LEU A 43 20.14 6.46 37.72
C LEU A 43 19.61 7.23 38.92
N ALA A 44 19.85 8.56 38.98
CA ALA A 44 19.43 9.40 40.09
C ALA A 44 17.90 9.48 40.25
N LEU A 45 17.15 9.37 39.14
CA LEU A 45 15.68 9.42 39.12
C LEU A 45 15.04 8.00 39.16
N ALA A 46 15.84 6.94 39.28
CA ALA A 46 15.40 5.55 39.20
C ALA A 46 14.53 5.30 37.95
N ALA A 47 14.82 5.99 36.85
CA ALA A 47 14.10 5.88 35.58
C ALA A 47 14.79 4.88 34.63
N PRO A 48 14.04 4.10 33.83
CA PRO A 48 14.62 3.13 32.90
C PRO A 48 15.48 3.80 31.82
N SER A 49 15.10 5.01 31.40
CA SER A 49 15.86 5.86 30.47
C SER A 49 15.46 7.32 30.63
N VAL A 50 16.38 8.23 30.34
CA VAL A 50 16.11 9.68 30.24
C VAL A 50 16.58 10.14 28.87
N ARG A 51 15.72 10.83 28.12
CA ARG A 51 16.09 11.45 26.85
C ARG A 51 16.33 12.93 27.06
N ILE A 52 17.39 13.46 26.46
CA ILE A 52 17.72 14.88 26.51
C ILE A 52 17.61 15.47 25.11
N GLU A 53 16.63 16.34 24.88
CA GLU A 53 16.45 17.11 23.66
C GLU A 53 17.21 18.45 23.79
N ALA A 54 18.21 18.63 22.95
CA ALA A 54 19.10 19.79 23.15
C ALA A 54 19.65 20.33 21.80
N PRO A 55 19.26 21.55 21.42
CA PRO A 55 18.25 22.43 22.04
C PRO A 55 16.81 22.03 21.67
N ILE A 56 15.83 22.46 22.47
CA ILE A 56 14.43 22.42 22.02
C ILE A 56 14.27 23.47 20.91
N PRO A 57 13.77 23.08 19.72
CA PRO A 57 13.65 23.99 18.59
C PRO A 57 12.88 25.26 18.89
N GLY A 58 13.44 26.41 18.47
CA GLY A 58 12.81 27.71 18.67
C GLY A 58 12.99 28.29 20.11
N THR A 59 13.76 27.60 20.98
CA THR A 59 13.98 28.03 22.37
C THR A 59 15.47 28.00 22.76
N ASN A 60 15.80 28.57 23.89
CA ASN A 60 17.13 28.50 24.50
C ASN A 60 17.18 27.49 25.67
N TYR A 61 16.23 26.58 25.73
CA TYR A 61 16.10 25.52 26.73
C TYR A 61 16.61 24.17 26.22
N VAL A 62 16.99 23.35 27.18
CA VAL A 62 17.24 21.92 27.00
C VAL A 62 16.07 21.19 27.65
N GLY A 63 15.44 20.28 26.91
CA GLY A 63 14.38 19.42 27.41
C GLY A 63 14.97 18.16 28.03
N VAL A 64 14.59 17.85 29.25
CA VAL A 64 14.87 16.57 29.91
C VAL A 64 13.57 15.82 30.05
N GLU A 65 13.44 14.72 29.31
CA GLU A 65 12.25 13.91 29.27
C GLU A 65 12.43 12.73 30.22
N VAL A 66 11.61 12.72 31.26
CA VAL A 66 11.61 11.70 32.31
C VAL A 66 10.33 10.89 32.22
N PRO A 67 10.41 9.54 32.22
CA PRO A 67 9.24 8.68 32.22
C PRO A 67 8.34 8.96 33.42
N ASN A 68 7.03 8.96 33.19
CA ASN A 68 6.02 9.00 34.25
C ASN A 68 5.99 7.65 34.98
N HIS A 69 5.70 7.65 36.27
CA HIS A 69 5.49 6.40 37.03
C HIS A 69 4.30 5.60 36.47
N GLU A 70 3.24 6.29 36.12
CA GLU A 70 2.06 5.76 35.47
C GLU A 70 1.88 6.46 34.12
N GLY A 71 1.87 5.69 33.05
CA GLY A 71 1.60 6.20 31.70
C GLY A 71 0.12 6.12 31.37
N ASN A 72 -0.40 7.14 30.71
CA ASN A 72 -1.75 7.13 30.19
C ASN A 72 -1.79 6.49 28.78
N ILE A 73 -2.83 5.72 28.53
CA ILE A 73 -3.11 5.18 27.20
C ILE A 73 -3.78 6.29 26.39
N VAL A 74 -3.32 6.49 25.16
CA VAL A 74 -3.90 7.41 24.19
C VAL A 74 -4.85 6.61 23.28
N GLY A 75 -6.15 6.65 23.51
CA GLY A 75 -7.15 5.93 22.72
C GLY A 75 -7.33 6.54 21.33
N LEU A 76 -7.43 5.70 20.29
CA LEU A 76 -7.72 6.20 18.94
C LEU A 76 -9.05 6.96 18.89
N LYS A 77 -10.09 6.43 19.54
CA LYS A 77 -11.41 7.06 19.60
C LYS A 77 -11.34 8.46 20.23
N GLU A 78 -10.69 8.58 21.39
CA GLU A 78 -10.55 9.84 22.11
C GLU A 78 -9.85 10.89 21.25
N LEU A 79 -8.79 10.48 20.54
CA LEU A 79 -8.06 11.39 19.66
C LEU A 79 -8.90 11.81 18.45
N MET A 80 -9.70 10.92 17.88
CA MET A 80 -10.58 11.23 16.75
C MET A 80 -11.79 12.09 17.14
N GLU A 81 -12.24 12.02 18.39
CA GLU A 81 -13.29 12.88 18.96
C GLU A 81 -12.74 14.24 19.41
N SER A 82 -11.41 14.44 19.46
CA SER A 82 -10.80 15.70 19.87
C SER A 82 -11.16 16.85 18.92
N GLU A 83 -11.18 18.07 19.47
CA GLU A 83 -11.39 19.29 18.67
C GLU A 83 -10.34 19.44 17.56
N ALA A 84 -9.11 19.06 17.83
CA ALA A 84 -8.01 19.09 16.87
C ALA A 84 -8.30 18.19 15.65
N PHE A 85 -8.85 16.99 15.86
CA PHE A 85 -9.19 16.08 14.77
C PHE A 85 -10.45 16.52 14.01
N THR A 86 -11.50 16.92 14.72
CA THR A 86 -12.77 17.33 14.12
C THR A 86 -12.66 18.60 13.27
N GLN A 87 -11.75 19.51 13.62
CA GLN A 87 -11.45 20.70 12.85
C GLN A 87 -10.41 20.48 11.74
N PHE A 88 -9.75 19.31 11.71
CA PHE A 88 -8.70 19.02 10.77
C PHE A 88 -9.25 18.80 9.35
N LYS A 89 -8.82 19.63 8.41
CA LYS A 89 -9.24 19.58 7.02
C LYS A 89 -8.26 18.78 6.17
N GLY A 90 -8.15 17.49 6.43
CA GLY A 90 -7.37 16.54 5.63
C GLY A 90 -8.27 15.65 4.79
N ARG A 91 -7.74 15.10 3.69
CA ARG A 91 -8.47 14.12 2.86
C ARG A 91 -8.35 12.71 3.41
N LEU A 92 -7.17 12.38 3.90
CA LEU A 92 -6.84 11.10 4.54
C LEU A 92 -6.23 11.38 5.92
N PRO A 93 -7.05 11.84 6.90
CA PRO A 93 -6.55 12.19 8.21
C PRO A 93 -6.09 10.97 8.98
N VAL A 94 -4.96 11.10 9.65
CA VAL A 94 -4.35 10.08 10.50
C VAL A 94 -4.09 10.66 11.88
N ALA A 95 -4.69 10.05 12.88
CA ALA A 95 -4.46 10.35 14.28
C ALA A 95 -3.21 9.60 14.76
N LEU A 96 -2.06 10.29 14.85
CA LEU A 96 -0.78 9.65 15.19
C LEU A 96 -0.63 9.39 16.69
N GLY A 97 -1.03 10.32 17.53
CA GLY A 97 -0.87 10.22 18.99
C GLY A 97 -0.88 11.57 19.67
N GLU A 98 -0.33 11.63 20.89
CA GLU A 98 -0.13 12.84 21.65
C GLU A 98 1.36 13.14 21.86
N ASP A 99 1.71 14.42 21.82
CA ASP A 99 3.07 14.88 22.09
C ASP A 99 3.39 14.91 23.60
N VAL A 100 4.63 15.29 23.93
CA VAL A 100 5.08 15.43 25.34
C VAL A 100 4.35 16.52 26.13
N LYS A 101 3.48 17.28 25.50
CA LYS A 101 2.62 18.30 26.14
C LYS A 101 1.17 17.83 26.27
N GLY A 102 0.84 16.64 25.78
CA GLY A 102 -0.53 16.14 25.71
C GLY A 102 -1.35 16.75 24.58
N GLN A 103 -0.69 17.26 23.53
CA GLN A 103 -1.38 17.81 22.36
C GLN A 103 -1.57 16.71 21.31
N ALA A 104 -2.79 16.62 20.77
CA ALA A 104 -3.09 15.70 19.69
C ALA A 104 -2.33 16.02 18.40
N ILE A 105 -1.62 15.05 17.87
CA ILE A 105 -0.86 15.17 16.62
C ILE A 105 -1.59 14.41 15.53
N ILE A 106 -2.09 15.16 14.54
CA ILE A 106 -2.85 14.68 13.42
C ILE A 106 -2.09 15.03 12.14
N SER A 107 -2.04 14.11 11.22
CA SER A 107 -1.43 14.30 9.90
C SER A 107 -2.39 13.91 8.79
N ASP A 108 -2.03 14.23 7.55
CA ASP A 108 -2.77 13.82 6.35
C ASP A 108 -1.87 12.98 5.46
N MET A 109 -2.28 11.76 5.13
CA MET A 109 -1.52 10.89 4.21
C MET A 109 -1.27 11.57 2.86
N THR A 110 -2.13 12.49 2.40
CA THR A 110 -1.88 13.20 1.14
C THR A 110 -0.73 14.22 1.25
N ARG A 111 -0.45 14.73 2.47
CA ARG A 111 0.69 15.60 2.78
C ARG A 111 1.92 14.81 3.20
N MET A 112 1.71 13.63 3.77
CA MET A 112 2.70 12.65 4.19
C MET A 112 2.60 11.41 3.27
N PRO A 113 2.91 11.55 1.97
CA PRO A 113 2.47 10.58 0.95
C PRO A 113 3.06 9.20 1.12
N HIS A 114 4.23 9.12 1.74
CA HIS A 114 4.95 7.86 1.96
C HIS A 114 5.53 7.88 3.37
N LEU A 115 5.13 6.91 4.16
CA LEU A 115 5.48 6.78 5.57
C LEU A 115 6.31 5.52 5.80
N LEU A 116 7.49 5.69 6.38
CA LEU A 116 8.33 4.60 6.85
C LEU A 116 8.13 4.42 8.36
N ILE A 117 7.83 3.20 8.79
CA ILE A 117 7.64 2.85 10.20
C ILE A 117 8.64 1.76 10.59
N ALA A 118 9.48 2.00 11.59
CA ALA A 118 10.42 0.99 12.05
C ALA A 118 10.44 0.87 13.58
N GLY A 119 10.76 -0.32 14.08
CA GLY A 119 10.89 -0.57 15.51
C GLY A 119 10.99 -2.04 15.85
N ALA A 120 11.60 -2.37 16.98
CA ALA A 120 11.74 -3.74 17.44
C ALA A 120 10.36 -4.39 17.73
N THR A 121 10.33 -5.72 17.80
CA THR A 121 9.10 -6.45 18.12
C THR A 121 8.52 -6.02 19.47
N GLY A 122 7.21 -5.82 19.54
CA GLY A 122 6.50 -5.45 20.78
C GLY A 122 6.62 -3.98 21.18
N THR A 123 7.23 -3.11 20.34
CA THR A 123 7.41 -1.69 20.66
C THR A 123 6.22 -0.80 20.31
N GLY A 124 5.25 -1.32 19.51
CA GLY A 124 4.04 -0.60 19.12
C GLY A 124 3.88 -0.41 17.61
N LYS A 125 4.80 -0.93 16.78
CA LYS A 125 4.75 -0.82 15.30
C LYS A 125 3.40 -1.29 14.73
N SER A 126 3.00 -2.52 15.03
CA SER A 126 1.76 -3.11 14.52
C SER A 126 0.52 -2.40 15.04
N VAL A 127 0.53 -1.98 16.29
CA VAL A 127 -0.56 -1.17 16.88
C VAL A 127 -0.72 0.15 16.14
N CYS A 128 0.38 0.83 15.80
CA CYS A 128 0.37 2.06 15.02
C CYS A 128 -0.22 1.83 13.62
N ILE A 129 0.21 0.78 12.92
CA ILE A 129 -0.32 0.44 11.59
C ILE A 129 -1.82 0.16 11.67
N ASN A 130 -2.25 -0.64 12.64
CA ASN A 130 -3.66 -0.93 12.88
C ASN A 130 -4.46 0.33 13.22
N SER A 131 -3.88 1.24 14.02
CA SER A 131 -4.50 2.52 14.34
C SER A 131 -4.69 3.41 13.10
N ILE A 132 -3.69 3.49 12.24
CA ILE A 132 -3.77 4.22 10.96
C ILE A 132 -4.85 3.60 10.06
N ILE A 133 -4.86 2.28 9.89
CA ILE A 133 -5.85 1.57 9.06
C ILE A 133 -7.26 1.85 9.57
N ASN A 134 -7.50 1.65 10.88
CA ASN A 134 -8.83 1.83 11.45
C ASN A 134 -9.28 3.30 11.44
N GLY A 135 -8.38 4.25 11.70
CA GLY A 135 -8.67 5.67 11.53
C GLY A 135 -9.11 6.03 10.12
N LEU A 136 -8.42 5.48 9.10
CA LEU A 136 -8.78 5.65 7.70
C LEU A 136 -10.09 4.94 7.33
N LEU A 137 -10.36 3.75 7.88
CA LEU A 137 -11.63 3.03 7.68
C LEU A 137 -12.82 3.78 8.29
N LEU A 138 -12.62 4.47 9.41
CA LEU A 138 -13.66 5.24 10.08
C LEU A 138 -13.98 6.57 9.38
N THR A 139 -13.05 7.09 8.57
CA THR A 139 -13.19 8.40 7.91
C THR A 139 -13.44 8.33 6.41
N ASN A 140 -13.30 7.15 5.79
CA ASN A 140 -13.41 7.01 4.34
C ASN A 140 -14.26 5.83 3.94
N THR A 141 -15.02 5.99 2.85
CA THR A 141 -15.75 4.90 2.18
C THR A 141 -14.85 4.18 1.17
N PRO A 142 -15.20 2.97 0.73
CA PRO A 142 -14.50 2.28 -0.35
C PRO A 142 -14.46 3.01 -1.68
N ASP A 143 -15.39 3.95 -1.92
CA ASP A 143 -15.37 4.79 -3.11
C ASP A 143 -14.29 5.87 -3.06
N ASN A 144 -13.89 6.27 -1.84
CA ASN A 144 -12.88 7.29 -1.63
C ASN A 144 -11.49 6.72 -1.39
N LEU A 145 -11.41 5.52 -0.77
CA LEU A 145 -10.16 4.90 -0.35
C LEU A 145 -10.17 3.40 -0.59
N ARG A 146 -9.08 2.90 -1.15
CA ARG A 146 -8.80 1.48 -1.31
C ARG A 146 -7.46 1.12 -0.68
N PHE A 147 -7.35 -0.14 -0.26
CA PHE A 147 -6.12 -0.68 0.32
C PHE A 147 -5.55 -1.83 -0.51
N LEU A 148 -4.23 -1.88 -0.57
CA LEU A 148 -3.43 -3.06 -0.89
C LEU A 148 -2.58 -3.38 0.33
N MET A 149 -2.72 -4.57 0.88
CA MET A 149 -2.03 -4.96 2.11
C MET A 149 -1.15 -6.18 1.86
N VAL A 150 0.09 -6.10 2.35
CA VAL A 150 1.10 -7.15 2.27
C VAL A 150 1.55 -7.49 3.68
N ASP A 151 1.34 -8.74 4.08
CA ASP A 151 1.70 -9.29 5.40
C ASP A 151 2.33 -10.69 5.23
N PRO A 152 3.65 -10.77 4.98
CA PRO A 152 4.33 -12.05 4.77
C PRO A 152 4.25 -12.99 5.98
N LYS A 153 4.02 -12.44 7.17
CA LYS A 153 3.95 -13.21 8.42
C LYS A 153 2.56 -13.74 8.75
N MET A 154 1.52 -13.28 8.05
CA MET A 154 0.10 -13.66 8.25
C MET A 154 -0.44 -13.37 9.66
N VAL A 155 0.10 -12.38 10.36
CA VAL A 155 -0.23 -12.16 11.79
C VAL A 155 -1.05 -10.89 12.00
N GLU A 156 -0.67 -9.79 11.35
CA GLU A 156 -1.13 -8.46 11.74
C GLU A 156 -2.30 -7.95 10.89
N LEU A 157 -2.26 -8.19 9.57
CA LEU A 157 -3.21 -7.59 8.64
C LEU A 157 -4.32 -8.53 8.16
N SER A 158 -4.18 -9.83 8.38
CA SER A 158 -5.15 -10.85 7.91
C SER A 158 -6.57 -10.66 8.45
N VAL A 159 -6.73 -9.97 9.58
CA VAL A 159 -8.03 -9.62 10.18
C VAL A 159 -8.91 -8.78 9.23
N TYR A 160 -8.28 -7.97 8.37
CA TYR A 160 -8.97 -7.07 7.42
C TYR A 160 -9.50 -7.79 6.18
N ASN A 161 -9.17 -9.07 5.96
CA ASN A 161 -9.72 -9.83 4.84
C ASN A 161 -11.26 -9.78 4.86
N GLY A 162 -11.87 -9.42 3.74
CA GLY A 162 -13.31 -9.25 3.59
C GLY A 162 -13.82 -7.82 3.76
N VAL A 163 -12.97 -6.87 4.18
CA VAL A 163 -13.34 -5.44 4.20
C VAL A 163 -13.42 -4.91 2.76
N PRO A 164 -14.49 -4.20 2.38
CA PRO A 164 -14.72 -3.77 0.99
C PRO A 164 -13.71 -2.75 0.46
N HIS A 165 -12.91 -2.15 1.31
CA HIS A 165 -11.82 -1.26 0.92
C HIS A 165 -10.63 -2.00 0.29
N LEU A 166 -10.49 -3.30 0.52
CA LEU A 166 -9.40 -4.08 -0.06
C LEU A 166 -9.58 -4.26 -1.57
N LEU A 167 -8.52 -4.03 -2.33
CA LEU A 167 -8.45 -4.31 -3.78
C LEU A 167 -8.15 -5.79 -4.07
N SER A 168 -7.46 -6.46 -3.15
CA SER A 168 -7.19 -7.90 -3.14
C SER A 168 -7.21 -8.41 -1.70
N PRO A 169 -7.29 -9.73 -1.45
CA PRO A 169 -6.96 -10.27 -0.14
C PRO A 169 -5.59 -9.78 0.32
N VAL A 170 -5.36 -9.78 1.63
CA VAL A 170 -4.04 -9.50 2.18
C VAL A 170 -3.03 -10.48 1.59
N VAL A 171 -2.00 -9.95 0.96
CA VAL A 171 -1.00 -10.73 0.25
C VAL A 171 0.04 -11.25 1.23
N THR A 172 0.20 -12.55 1.27
CA THR A 172 1.08 -13.23 2.24
C THR A 172 2.31 -13.86 1.58
N GLU A 173 2.23 -14.13 0.28
CA GLU A 173 3.33 -14.71 -0.48
C GLU A 173 4.23 -13.59 -1.03
N VAL A 174 5.54 -13.74 -0.82
CA VAL A 174 6.54 -12.72 -1.18
C VAL A 174 6.57 -12.45 -2.69
N ASP A 175 6.47 -13.51 -3.51
CA ASP A 175 6.46 -13.38 -4.97
C ASP A 175 5.24 -12.60 -5.47
N LYS A 176 4.08 -12.81 -4.83
CA LYS A 176 2.87 -12.05 -5.10
C LYS A 176 2.97 -10.60 -4.61
N ALA A 177 3.72 -10.35 -3.53
CA ALA A 177 3.94 -9.01 -3.00
C ALA A 177 4.72 -8.12 -3.98
N ALA A 178 5.79 -8.64 -4.61
CA ALA A 178 6.49 -7.94 -5.68
C ALA A 178 5.55 -7.63 -6.86
N GLY A 179 4.67 -8.59 -7.22
CA GLY A 179 3.63 -8.39 -8.23
C GLY A 179 2.63 -7.30 -7.89
N VAL A 180 2.22 -7.17 -6.62
CA VAL A 180 1.32 -6.09 -6.15
C VAL A 180 2.00 -4.72 -6.25
N LEU A 181 3.28 -4.62 -5.89
CA LEU A 181 4.04 -3.37 -6.05
C LEU A 181 4.19 -3.00 -7.54
N PHE A 182 4.46 -3.97 -8.40
CA PHE A 182 4.47 -3.78 -9.85
C PHE A 182 3.11 -3.29 -10.37
N TRP A 183 2.01 -3.91 -9.96
CA TRP A 183 0.66 -3.47 -10.30
C TRP A 183 0.40 -2.02 -9.87
N ALA A 184 0.83 -1.65 -8.66
CA ALA A 184 0.67 -0.29 -8.16
C ALA A 184 1.44 0.73 -9.03
N VAL A 185 2.63 0.37 -9.55
CA VAL A 185 3.37 1.18 -10.52
C VAL A 185 2.58 1.34 -11.82
N LYS A 186 2.00 0.26 -12.35
CA LYS A 186 1.19 0.31 -13.58
C LYS A 186 -0.09 1.11 -13.38
N GLU A 187 -0.76 0.98 -12.25
CA GLU A 187 -1.94 1.82 -11.91
C GLU A 187 -1.56 3.30 -11.79
N MET A 188 -0.40 3.60 -11.21
CA MET A 188 0.14 4.95 -11.19
C MET A 188 0.34 5.50 -12.61
N GLU A 189 0.99 4.75 -13.50
CA GLU A 189 1.21 5.13 -14.90
C GLU A 189 -0.12 5.31 -15.65
N ARG A 190 -1.07 4.41 -15.44
CA ARG A 190 -2.43 4.53 -15.98
C ARG A 190 -3.12 5.83 -15.53
N ARG A 191 -3.05 6.15 -14.23
CA ARG A 191 -3.64 7.38 -13.68
C ARG A 191 -2.98 8.63 -14.25
N TYR A 192 -1.66 8.64 -14.42
CA TYR A 192 -0.97 9.74 -15.12
C TYR A 192 -1.45 9.93 -16.54
N SER A 193 -1.63 8.84 -17.30
CA SER A 193 -2.20 8.91 -18.65
C SER A 193 -3.60 9.50 -18.66
N LEU A 194 -4.47 9.10 -17.72
CA LEU A 194 -5.81 9.65 -17.58
C LEU A 194 -5.79 11.15 -17.25
N CYS A 195 -4.97 11.56 -16.29
CA CYS A 195 -4.81 12.98 -15.93
C CYS A 195 -4.30 13.80 -17.12
N SER A 196 -3.30 13.30 -17.85
CA SER A 196 -2.72 13.96 -19.01
C SER A 196 -3.76 14.20 -20.12
N LYS A 197 -4.63 13.23 -20.41
CA LYS A 197 -5.68 13.33 -21.43
C LYS A 197 -6.65 14.49 -21.21
N VAL A 198 -6.86 14.89 -19.96
CA VAL A 198 -7.80 15.98 -19.59
C VAL A 198 -7.08 17.23 -19.09
N GLY A 199 -5.75 17.25 -19.11
CA GLY A 199 -4.93 18.36 -18.62
C GLY A 199 -4.98 18.55 -17.09
N ALA A 200 -5.35 17.51 -16.32
CA ALA A 200 -5.34 17.54 -14.86
C ALA A 200 -3.91 17.36 -14.34
N ARG A 201 -3.53 18.14 -13.31
CA ARG A 201 -2.19 18.04 -12.69
C ARG A 201 -2.11 17.00 -11.60
N ASP A 202 -3.25 16.62 -11.01
CA ASP A 202 -3.36 15.72 -9.89
C ASP A 202 -4.71 15.00 -9.87
N LEU A 203 -4.83 13.97 -9.02
CA LEU A 203 -6.05 13.19 -8.83
C LEU A 203 -7.24 14.07 -8.44
N VAL A 204 -7.02 15.11 -7.64
CA VAL A 204 -8.10 15.99 -7.17
C VAL A 204 -8.80 16.67 -8.34
N ARG A 205 -8.00 17.29 -9.20
CA ARG A 205 -8.53 17.97 -10.40
C ARG A 205 -9.12 17.00 -11.40
N TYR A 206 -8.53 15.80 -11.50
CA TYR A 206 -9.09 14.74 -12.32
C TYR A 206 -10.46 14.30 -11.80
N ASN A 207 -10.61 14.10 -10.49
CA ASN A 207 -11.88 13.74 -9.88
C ASN A 207 -12.92 14.87 -9.98
N GLU A 208 -12.53 16.14 -9.85
CA GLU A 208 -13.43 17.29 -10.13
C GLU A 208 -13.95 17.29 -11.57
N TYR A 209 -13.09 16.90 -12.52
CA TYR A 209 -13.51 16.76 -13.93
C TYR A 209 -14.51 15.61 -14.09
N LEU A 210 -14.28 14.44 -13.47
CA LEU A 210 -15.19 13.29 -13.51
C LEU A 210 -16.57 13.63 -12.90
N VAL A 211 -16.56 14.23 -11.70
CA VAL A 211 -17.81 14.60 -10.99
C VAL A 211 -18.67 15.57 -11.83
N LYS A 212 -18.06 16.55 -12.51
CA LYS A 212 -18.78 17.45 -13.42
C LYS A 212 -19.46 16.73 -14.58
N ARG A 213 -19.03 15.52 -14.91
CA ARG A 213 -19.58 14.66 -15.97
C ARG A 213 -20.51 13.57 -15.45
N ASN A 214 -20.81 13.57 -14.15
CA ASN A 214 -21.52 12.49 -13.45
C ASN A 214 -20.81 11.14 -13.58
N GLU A 215 -19.49 11.13 -13.70
CA GLU A 215 -18.66 9.95 -13.71
C GLU A 215 -18.10 9.68 -12.30
N LYS A 216 -17.86 8.41 -11.97
CA LYS A 216 -17.35 8.00 -10.66
C LYS A 216 -15.92 8.48 -10.46
N ALA A 217 -15.65 9.14 -9.33
CA ALA A 217 -14.32 9.56 -8.93
C ALA A 217 -13.39 8.36 -8.71
N LEU A 218 -12.09 8.52 -8.96
CA LEU A 218 -11.09 7.52 -8.65
C LEU A 218 -10.72 7.59 -7.16
N PRO A 219 -10.70 6.45 -6.45
CA PRO A 219 -10.31 6.41 -5.03
C PRO A 219 -8.81 6.67 -4.84
N TYR A 220 -8.44 7.15 -3.65
CA TYR A 220 -7.08 7.03 -3.16
C TYR A 220 -6.73 5.56 -2.97
N ILE A 221 -5.45 5.22 -3.09
CA ILE A 221 -4.95 3.86 -2.81
C ILE A 221 -3.84 3.99 -1.76
N VAL A 222 -3.96 3.22 -0.68
CA VAL A 222 -2.91 3.09 0.32
C VAL A 222 -2.36 1.68 0.27
N VAL A 223 -1.08 1.56 -0.07
CA VAL A 223 -0.34 0.31 -0.09
C VAL A 223 0.37 0.17 1.24
N ILE A 224 0.12 -0.92 1.96
CA ILE A 224 0.67 -1.17 3.30
C ILE A 224 1.52 -2.44 3.25
N VAL A 225 2.77 -2.34 3.70
CA VAL A 225 3.70 -3.46 3.84
C VAL A 225 4.10 -3.56 5.30
N ASP A 226 3.69 -4.61 6.00
CA ASP A 226 3.98 -4.79 7.43
C ASP A 226 5.43 -5.15 7.71
N GLU A 227 6.07 -5.96 6.85
CA GLU A 227 7.47 -6.34 7.02
C GLU A 227 8.22 -6.27 5.68
N MET A 228 8.85 -5.13 5.43
CA MET A 228 9.65 -4.93 4.22
C MET A 228 10.89 -5.81 4.16
N ALA A 229 11.47 -6.16 5.33
CA ALA A 229 12.69 -6.96 5.36
C ALA A 229 12.52 -8.31 4.66
N ASP A 230 11.37 -8.96 4.82
CA ASP A 230 11.11 -10.25 4.20
C ASP A 230 11.04 -10.14 2.66
N LEU A 231 10.53 -9.03 2.13
CA LEU A 231 10.51 -8.74 0.69
C LEU A 231 11.92 -8.41 0.15
N MET A 232 12.68 -7.61 0.90
CA MET A 232 14.05 -7.23 0.54
C MET A 232 15.03 -8.41 0.59
N MET A 233 14.75 -9.42 1.40
CA MET A 233 15.56 -10.65 1.43
C MET A 233 15.29 -11.56 0.23
N ALA A 234 14.08 -11.54 -0.33
CA ALA A 234 13.69 -12.43 -1.43
C ALA A 234 13.96 -11.82 -2.82
N ALA A 235 13.61 -10.54 -3.01
CA ALA A 235 13.72 -9.86 -4.31
C ALA A 235 14.15 -8.38 -4.12
N PRO A 236 15.38 -8.10 -3.63
CA PRO A 236 15.78 -6.76 -3.22
C PRO A 236 15.71 -5.73 -4.37
N GLU A 237 16.26 -6.07 -5.54
CA GLU A 237 16.33 -5.15 -6.68
C GLU A 237 14.95 -4.77 -7.22
N GLU A 238 14.05 -5.75 -7.35
CA GLU A 238 12.70 -5.53 -7.88
C GLU A 238 11.85 -4.73 -6.88
N VAL A 239 11.89 -5.12 -5.61
CA VAL A 239 11.13 -4.45 -4.55
C VAL A 239 11.60 -3.03 -4.35
N GLU A 240 12.91 -2.79 -4.21
CA GLU A 240 13.46 -1.44 -4.07
C GLU A 240 13.10 -0.55 -5.26
N LYS A 241 13.25 -1.06 -6.49
CA LYS A 241 12.90 -0.35 -7.71
C LYS A 241 11.44 0.09 -7.73
N HIS A 242 10.50 -0.81 -7.42
CA HIS A 242 9.08 -0.50 -7.44
C HIS A 242 8.69 0.47 -6.32
N ILE A 243 9.21 0.27 -5.10
CA ILE A 243 8.98 1.17 -3.96
C ILE A 243 9.49 2.57 -4.27
N CYS A 244 10.74 2.70 -4.76
CA CYS A 244 11.32 3.99 -5.11
C CYS A 244 10.53 4.67 -6.24
N ARG A 245 10.13 3.94 -7.29
CA ARG A 245 9.34 4.48 -8.40
C ARG A 245 7.99 5.03 -7.92
N LEU A 246 7.29 4.29 -7.07
CA LEU A 246 6.04 4.74 -6.45
C LEU A 246 6.29 5.97 -5.57
N ALA A 247 7.27 5.92 -4.68
CA ALA A 247 7.53 7.02 -3.75
C ALA A 247 7.92 8.33 -4.45
N GLN A 248 8.56 8.25 -5.63
CA GLN A 248 8.91 9.43 -6.42
C GLN A 248 7.72 10.06 -7.14
N MET A 249 6.76 9.28 -7.57
CA MET A 249 5.75 9.75 -8.53
C MET A 249 4.29 9.60 -8.06
N ALA A 250 3.97 8.66 -7.17
CA ALA A 250 2.60 8.26 -6.91
C ALA A 250 1.74 9.30 -6.15
N ARG A 251 2.37 10.26 -5.46
CA ARG A 251 1.69 11.31 -4.68
C ARG A 251 0.63 12.05 -5.48
N ALA A 252 0.96 12.53 -6.66
CA ALA A 252 0.05 13.34 -7.47
C ALA A 252 -1.18 12.57 -7.95
N VAL A 253 -1.06 11.26 -8.12
CA VAL A 253 -2.16 10.39 -8.60
C VAL A 253 -2.86 9.62 -7.47
N GLY A 254 -2.61 10.03 -6.21
CA GLY A 254 -3.34 9.54 -5.03
C GLY A 254 -3.03 8.11 -4.64
N ILE A 255 -1.79 7.67 -4.84
CA ILE A 255 -1.29 6.37 -4.34
C ILE A 255 -0.24 6.65 -3.28
N HIS A 256 -0.42 6.08 -2.09
CA HIS A 256 0.39 6.32 -0.91
C HIS A 256 0.95 5.00 -0.38
N LEU A 257 2.15 5.06 0.21
CA LEU A 257 2.83 3.90 0.77
C LEU A 257 2.97 4.04 2.29
N ILE A 258 2.67 2.97 3.00
CA ILE A 258 3.07 2.77 4.40
C ILE A 258 3.94 1.53 4.43
N ILE A 259 5.23 1.70 4.67
CA ILE A 259 6.18 0.60 4.68
C ILE A 259 6.73 0.46 6.07
N ALA A 260 6.64 -0.76 6.60
CA ALA A 260 7.12 -1.03 7.93
C ALA A 260 8.16 -2.15 7.99
N THR A 261 8.99 -2.14 9.03
CA THR A 261 9.94 -3.21 9.29
C THR A 261 10.29 -3.31 10.77
N GLN A 262 10.52 -4.53 11.24
CA GLN A 262 11.06 -4.82 12.57
C GLN A 262 12.60 -4.95 12.54
N ARG A 263 13.21 -4.95 11.35
CA ARG A 263 14.65 -5.11 11.13
C ARG A 263 15.23 -3.86 10.46
N PRO A 264 15.53 -2.80 11.24
CA PRO A 264 16.05 -1.56 10.68
C PRO A 264 17.56 -1.68 10.36
N SER A 265 17.91 -2.54 9.40
CA SER A 265 19.28 -2.65 8.86
C SER A 265 19.45 -1.78 7.60
N VAL A 266 20.68 -1.48 7.22
CA VAL A 266 20.99 -0.69 6.01
C VAL A 266 20.63 -1.43 4.72
N ASP A 267 20.60 -2.77 4.76
CA ASP A 267 20.18 -3.60 3.62
C ASP A 267 18.67 -3.57 3.39
N VAL A 268 17.89 -3.26 4.43
CA VAL A 268 16.44 -3.13 4.39
C VAL A 268 16.05 -1.68 4.14
N ILE A 269 16.56 -0.74 4.94
CA ILE A 269 16.29 0.69 4.80
C ILE A 269 17.47 1.34 4.09
N THR A 270 17.50 1.18 2.78
CA THR A 270 18.59 1.69 1.93
C THR A 270 18.58 3.22 1.83
N GLY A 271 19.67 3.78 1.33
CA GLY A 271 19.76 5.22 1.06
C GLY A 271 18.71 5.71 0.05
N LEU A 272 18.35 4.87 -0.94
CA LEU A 272 17.32 5.19 -1.94
C LEU A 272 15.92 5.22 -1.30
N ILE A 273 15.60 4.27 -0.45
CA ILE A 273 14.34 4.25 0.30
C ILE A 273 14.25 5.50 1.18
N LYS A 274 15.28 5.80 1.97
CA LYS A 274 15.30 6.99 2.85
C LYS A 274 15.13 8.31 2.11
N ALA A 275 15.73 8.44 0.93
CA ALA A 275 15.60 9.64 0.11
C ALA A 275 14.16 9.89 -0.37
N ASN A 276 13.36 8.83 -0.51
CA ASN A 276 12.00 8.89 -1.03
C ASN A 276 10.92 8.81 0.07
N PHE A 277 11.30 8.53 1.33
CA PHE A 277 10.42 8.49 2.50
C PHE A 277 10.80 9.57 3.51
N PRO A 278 10.35 10.81 3.29
CA PRO A 278 10.67 11.90 4.20
C PRO A 278 9.90 11.83 5.53
N ALA A 279 8.71 11.22 5.52
CA ALA A 279 7.94 10.97 6.75
C ALA A 279 8.40 9.64 7.38
N ARG A 280 8.82 9.68 8.64
CA ARG A 280 9.34 8.50 9.32
C ARG A 280 8.85 8.43 10.76
N ILE A 281 8.54 7.21 11.19
CA ILE A 281 8.24 6.87 12.58
C ILE A 281 9.25 5.83 13.04
N ALA A 282 9.94 6.09 14.12
CA ALA A 282 10.75 5.11 14.81
C ALA A 282 10.19 4.83 16.19
N PHE A 283 9.79 3.59 16.44
CA PHE A 283 9.57 3.03 17.77
C PHE A 283 10.88 2.65 18.41
N ALA A 284 10.84 2.13 19.64
CA ALA A 284 12.04 1.70 20.34
C ALA A 284 12.84 0.68 19.51
N VAL A 285 14.14 0.90 19.42
CA VAL A 285 15.10 0.05 18.74
C VAL A 285 16.21 -0.37 19.71
N THR A 286 16.99 -1.38 19.33
CA THR A 286 18.00 -1.97 20.23
C THR A 286 19.27 -1.15 20.34
N SER A 287 19.62 -0.38 19.32
CA SER A 287 20.87 0.37 19.27
C SER A 287 20.75 1.77 18.67
N GLN A 288 21.75 2.61 18.94
CA GLN A 288 21.88 3.91 18.29
C GLN A 288 22.13 3.80 16.78
N ILE A 289 22.71 2.67 16.34
CA ILE A 289 22.94 2.42 14.91
C ILE A 289 21.60 2.24 14.22
N ASP A 290 20.71 1.43 14.79
CA ASP A 290 19.36 1.22 14.26
C ASP A 290 18.56 2.53 14.19
N SER A 291 18.67 3.37 15.25
CA SER A 291 18.06 4.69 15.25
C SER A 291 18.54 5.56 14.08
N ARG A 292 19.87 5.56 13.81
CA ARG A 292 20.43 6.29 12.66
C ARG A 292 20.03 5.70 11.32
N VAL A 293 19.85 4.40 11.25
CA VAL A 293 19.34 3.77 10.00
C VAL A 293 17.97 4.32 9.65
N VAL A 294 17.08 4.49 10.63
CA VAL A 294 15.71 4.98 10.39
C VAL A 294 15.66 6.50 10.28
N LEU A 295 16.22 7.21 11.26
CA LEU A 295 16.02 8.66 11.48
C LEU A 295 17.20 9.54 11.10
N ASP A 296 18.33 8.95 10.70
CA ASP A 296 19.64 9.61 10.49
C ASP A 296 20.26 10.20 11.77
N VAL A 297 19.59 10.09 12.90
CA VAL A 297 20.05 10.55 14.22
C VAL A 297 19.80 9.50 15.32
N PRO A 298 20.54 9.53 16.44
CA PRO A 298 20.25 8.67 17.59
C PRO A 298 19.03 9.17 18.35
N GLY A 299 18.43 8.31 19.18
CA GLY A 299 17.37 8.69 20.12
C GLY A 299 16.26 7.66 20.25
N ALA A 300 15.98 6.86 19.21
CA ALA A 300 14.95 5.83 19.26
C ALA A 300 15.33 4.67 20.21
N GLU A 301 16.62 4.46 20.50
CA GLU A 301 17.11 3.51 21.50
C GLU A 301 16.78 3.88 22.95
N ARG A 302 16.30 5.12 23.17
CA ARG A 302 15.91 5.63 24.50
C ARG A 302 14.41 5.68 24.72
N LEU A 303 13.63 5.21 23.75
CA LEU A 303 12.19 5.12 23.84
C LEU A 303 11.74 3.99 24.79
N LEU A 304 10.58 4.18 25.38
CA LEU A 304 10.05 3.29 26.43
C LEU A 304 9.35 2.02 25.87
N GLY A 305 9.13 1.96 24.54
CA GLY A 305 8.27 0.95 23.94
C GLY A 305 6.78 1.25 24.16
N ARG A 306 5.91 0.27 23.89
CA ARG A 306 4.46 0.37 24.08
C ARG A 306 3.81 1.60 23.42
N GLY A 307 4.26 1.92 22.20
CA GLY A 307 3.72 3.04 21.42
C GLY A 307 4.47 4.36 21.59
N ASP A 308 5.49 4.44 22.43
CA ASP A 308 6.39 5.58 22.49
C ASP A 308 7.26 5.63 21.24
N MET A 309 7.19 6.72 20.49
CA MET A 309 7.81 6.85 19.17
C MET A 309 8.42 8.22 18.92
N LEU A 310 9.34 8.29 17.98
CA LEU A 310 9.84 9.51 17.36
C LEU A 310 9.26 9.65 15.97
N PHE A 311 8.60 10.76 15.70
CA PHE A 311 8.03 11.11 14.40
C PHE A 311 8.86 12.22 13.74
N MET A 312 9.15 12.02 12.46
CA MET A 312 9.75 13.00 11.56
C MET A 312 8.74 13.36 10.49
N ALA A 313 8.25 14.59 10.52
CA ALA A 313 7.34 15.07 9.48
C ALA A 313 8.08 15.38 8.17
N PRO A 314 7.44 15.26 6.99
CA PRO A 314 8.10 15.37 5.70
C PRO A 314 8.65 16.77 5.38
N ASP A 315 8.10 17.80 5.97
CA ASP A 315 8.43 19.21 5.75
C ASP A 315 9.42 19.77 6.78
N THR A 316 9.76 18.97 7.79
CA THR A 316 10.71 19.38 8.84
C THR A 316 11.68 18.23 9.15
N SER A 317 12.95 18.58 9.42
CA SER A 317 13.92 17.61 9.96
C SER A 317 13.80 17.45 11.49
N LYS A 318 12.79 18.06 12.09
CA LYS A 318 12.57 18.03 13.51
C LYS A 318 11.92 16.72 13.92
N LEU A 319 12.49 16.08 14.93
CA LEU A 319 11.89 14.93 15.58
C LEU A 319 10.93 15.37 16.67
N GLU A 320 9.74 14.80 16.66
CA GLU A 320 8.75 14.97 17.72
C GLU A 320 8.53 13.62 18.43
N ARG A 321 8.60 13.64 19.77
CA ARG A 321 8.29 12.45 20.56
C ARG A 321 6.80 12.39 20.79
N LEU A 322 6.20 11.28 20.42
CA LEU A 322 4.76 11.05 20.54
C LEU A 322 4.49 9.75 21.30
N GLN A 323 3.42 9.73 22.06
CA GLN A 323 2.77 8.48 22.46
C GLN A 323 1.74 8.14 21.40
N GLY A 324 1.96 7.04 20.70
CA GLY A 324 1.07 6.56 19.64
C GLY A 324 -0.31 6.15 20.15
N THR A 325 -1.29 6.25 19.27
CA THR A 325 -2.66 5.81 19.57
C THR A 325 -2.73 4.30 19.78
N PHE A 326 -3.56 3.89 20.70
CA PHE A 326 -3.84 2.49 21.01
C PHE A 326 -5.26 2.11 20.58
N LEU A 327 -5.38 0.91 20.04
CA LEU A 327 -6.63 0.27 19.67
C LEU A 327 -6.51 -1.20 20.03
N ASN A 328 -7.52 -1.74 20.70
CA ASN A 328 -7.51 -3.16 21.07
C ASN A 328 -8.13 -4.04 19.98
N ASP A 329 -7.92 -5.35 20.07
CA ASP A 329 -8.39 -6.31 19.06
C ASP A 329 -9.93 -6.37 18.96
N GLU A 330 -10.65 -6.12 20.05
CA GLU A 330 -12.12 -6.09 20.04
C GLU A 330 -12.65 -4.90 19.23
N GLU A 331 -12.00 -3.74 19.35
CA GLU A 331 -12.32 -2.52 18.59
C GLU A 331 -12.02 -2.73 17.11
N ILE A 332 -10.86 -3.30 16.76
CA ILE A 332 -10.52 -3.68 15.39
C ILE A 332 -11.57 -4.61 14.80
N ASN A 333 -11.89 -5.69 15.51
CA ASN A 333 -12.87 -6.67 15.08
C ASN A 333 -14.29 -6.07 14.93
N ARG A 334 -14.65 -5.06 15.72
CA ARG A 334 -15.92 -4.34 15.62
C ARG A 334 -15.99 -3.52 14.33
N ILE A 335 -14.94 -2.78 14.00
CA ILE A 335 -14.84 -1.99 12.77
C ILE A 335 -14.85 -2.90 11.54
N VAL A 336 -14.06 -3.97 11.57
CA VAL A 336 -14.01 -4.96 10.50
C VAL A 336 -15.37 -5.63 10.28
N ARG A 337 -16.07 -6.02 11.34
CA ARG A 337 -17.41 -6.60 11.28
C ARG A 337 -18.45 -5.64 10.69
N TYR A 338 -18.39 -4.36 11.07
CA TYR A 338 -19.23 -3.32 10.50
C TYR A 338 -19.10 -3.27 8.97
N TRP A 339 -17.87 -3.17 8.47
CA TRP A 339 -17.63 -3.09 7.03
C TRP A 339 -17.96 -4.37 6.28
N LYS A 340 -17.71 -5.55 6.86
CA LYS A 340 -18.13 -6.84 6.28
C LYS A 340 -19.66 -6.95 6.19
N GLY A 341 -20.38 -6.49 7.23
CA GLY A 341 -21.85 -6.47 7.22
C GLY A 341 -22.43 -5.49 6.22
N PHE A 342 -21.79 -4.34 6.05
CA PHE A 342 -22.18 -3.32 5.07
C PHE A 342 -22.12 -3.85 3.64
N ARG A 343 -21.05 -4.56 3.29
CA ARG A 343 -20.91 -5.25 2.01
C ARG A 343 -22.07 -6.20 1.71
N THR A 344 -22.49 -6.98 2.69
CA THR A 344 -23.63 -7.93 2.53
C THR A 344 -24.94 -7.22 2.21
N LEU A 345 -25.15 -6.02 2.75
CA LEU A 345 -26.36 -5.21 2.49
C LEU A 345 -26.33 -4.56 1.11
N GLU A 346 -25.16 -4.13 0.63
CA GLU A 346 -25.01 -3.52 -0.71
C GLU A 346 -25.05 -4.53 -1.85
N ASP A 347 -24.50 -5.71 -1.65
CA ASP A 347 -24.64 -6.84 -2.59
C ASP A 347 -26.14 -7.16 -2.84
N ARG A 348 -27.03 -6.81 -1.89
CA ARG A 348 -28.48 -6.92 -2.02
C ARG A 348 -29.15 -5.73 -2.73
N ASN A 349 -28.55 -4.55 -2.72
CA ASN A 349 -29.19 -3.29 -3.11
C ASN A 349 -28.57 -2.58 -4.34
N SER A 350 -27.89 -3.26 -5.24
CA SER A 350 -27.35 -2.67 -6.48
C SER A 350 -26.03 -1.90 -6.42
N GLY A 351 -25.19 -2.09 -5.43
CA GLY A 351 -23.76 -1.72 -5.51
C GLY A 351 -23.43 -0.22 -5.50
N GLN A 352 -24.26 0.63 -4.94
CA GLN A 352 -23.93 2.05 -4.71
C GLN A 352 -23.69 2.34 -3.22
N TRP A 353 -22.49 2.84 -2.90
CA TRP A 353 -22.10 3.26 -1.56
C TRP A 353 -22.74 4.62 -1.23
N THR A 354 -23.58 4.66 -0.20
CA THR A 354 -24.16 5.93 0.26
C THR A 354 -23.35 6.51 1.40
N THR A 355 -23.02 7.78 1.31
CA THR A 355 -22.21 8.53 2.29
C THR A 355 -22.81 8.53 3.70
N GLN A 356 -24.12 8.29 3.83
CA GLN A 356 -24.83 8.30 5.11
C GLN A 356 -24.57 7.07 5.99
N ALA A 357 -24.21 5.93 5.39
CA ALA A 357 -23.93 4.71 6.15
C ALA A 357 -22.52 4.67 6.77
N THR A 358 -21.65 5.60 6.39
CA THR A 358 -20.22 5.54 6.66
C THR A 358 -19.82 5.96 8.06
N LEU A 359 -20.60 6.81 8.73
CA LEU A 359 -20.14 7.44 9.97
C LEU A 359 -20.97 7.13 11.21
N GLY A 360 -22.19 6.58 11.10
CA GLY A 360 -23.07 6.42 12.28
C GLY A 360 -23.22 7.71 13.11
N LEU A 361 -22.82 8.85 12.56
CA LEU A 361 -22.96 10.15 13.19
C LEU A 361 -24.41 10.60 13.04
N PRO A 362 -25.05 11.07 14.09
CA PRO A 362 -26.40 11.62 14.00
C PRO A 362 -26.35 12.83 13.06
N THR A 363 -27.14 12.77 11.98
CA THR A 363 -27.42 13.97 11.17
C THR A 363 -28.19 14.96 12.04
N PRO A 364 -27.83 16.23 12.08
CA PRO A 364 -28.71 17.22 12.70
C PRO A 364 -29.99 17.37 11.88
N ASP A 365 -31.11 17.15 12.54
CA ASP A 365 -32.49 17.37 12.10
C ASP A 365 -33.02 16.55 10.92
N THR A 366 -33.69 15.46 11.28
CA THR A 366 -35.07 15.24 10.78
C THR A 366 -35.81 14.28 11.71
N THR A 367 -36.95 14.73 12.19
CA THR A 367 -37.94 14.04 13.00
C THR A 367 -38.31 12.68 12.44
N ALA A 368 -37.86 11.59 13.09
CA ALA A 368 -38.56 10.31 13.03
C ALA A 368 -38.07 9.35 14.14
N SER A 369 -38.98 9.09 15.04
CA SER A 369 -39.18 7.91 15.92
C SER A 369 -37.92 7.14 16.36
N HIS A 370 -37.62 7.30 17.65
CA HIS A 370 -36.76 6.44 18.44
C HIS A 370 -37.08 4.95 18.24
N ARG A 371 -36.18 4.23 17.59
CA ARG A 371 -35.97 2.80 17.86
C ARG A 371 -34.59 2.68 18.46
N THR A 372 -34.55 2.55 19.77
CA THR A 372 -33.38 2.17 20.56
C THR A 372 -32.91 0.80 20.09
N PHE A 373 -31.73 0.73 19.55
CA PHE A 373 -31.04 -0.52 19.28
C PHE A 373 -30.53 -1.08 20.61
N ASP A 374 -31.08 -2.16 21.04
CA ASP A 374 -30.63 -2.90 22.22
C ASP A 374 -29.74 -4.06 21.78
N PRO A 375 -28.39 -3.98 21.99
CA PRO A 375 -27.46 -4.97 21.52
C PRO A 375 -27.53 -6.32 22.26
N LEU A 376 -28.37 -6.45 23.30
CA LEU A 376 -28.47 -7.64 24.14
C LEU A 376 -29.66 -8.59 23.79
N LYS A 377 -30.45 -8.27 22.75
CA LYS A 377 -31.64 -9.08 22.39
C LYS A 377 -31.56 -9.84 21.06
N SER A 378 -30.43 -9.96 20.44
CA SER A 378 -30.30 -10.68 19.15
C SER A 378 -29.62 -12.06 19.22
N ASN A 379 -29.63 -12.71 20.37
CA ASN A 379 -29.10 -14.07 20.52
C ASN A 379 -30.20 -15.13 20.65
N ALA A 380 -31.18 -15.13 19.76
CA ALA A 380 -32.03 -16.29 19.56
C ALA A 380 -32.45 -16.36 18.10
N ASP A 381 -32.05 -17.44 17.45
CA ASP A 381 -32.49 -17.92 16.13
C ASP A 381 -31.48 -17.78 14.95
N MET A 382 -30.33 -18.41 15.10
CA MET A 382 -29.41 -18.70 13.98
C MET A 382 -29.12 -20.21 13.88
N THR A 383 -30.14 -21.04 13.91
CA THR A 383 -30.06 -22.47 13.60
C THR A 383 -31.10 -22.86 12.56
N LYS A 384 -30.98 -22.32 11.35
CA LYS A 384 -31.58 -22.95 10.15
C LYS A 384 -30.56 -22.89 9.01
N PRO A 385 -30.30 -24.02 8.31
CA PRO A 385 -29.39 -24.02 7.16
C PRO A 385 -30.03 -23.18 6.04
N ALA A 386 -29.22 -22.30 5.46
CA ALA A 386 -29.61 -21.49 4.34
C ALA A 386 -29.99 -22.39 3.16
N SER A 387 -31.25 -22.34 2.74
CA SER A 387 -31.75 -22.91 1.50
C SER A 387 -31.05 -22.21 0.33
N THR A 388 -30.54 -23.03 -0.58
CA THR A 388 -30.01 -22.66 -1.91
C THR A 388 -30.99 -21.74 -2.64
N LEU A 389 -30.63 -20.48 -2.83
CA LEU A 389 -31.27 -19.56 -3.75
C LEU A 389 -30.62 -19.67 -5.14
N PRO A 390 -31.38 -19.60 -6.23
CA PRO A 390 -30.84 -19.71 -7.57
C PRO A 390 -29.92 -18.55 -7.90
N SER A 391 -28.73 -18.86 -8.44
CA SER A 391 -27.76 -17.93 -8.98
C SER A 391 -28.37 -17.16 -10.15
N THR A 392 -28.85 -15.95 -9.93
CA THR A 392 -29.07 -14.99 -11.00
C THR A 392 -27.71 -14.45 -11.41
N GLY A 393 -27.34 -14.72 -12.68
CA GLY A 393 -26.05 -14.45 -13.25
C GLY A 393 -25.68 -12.97 -13.36
N LEU A 394 -25.18 -12.44 -12.27
CA LEU A 394 -24.24 -11.35 -12.26
C LEU A 394 -22.93 -11.95 -11.74
N ASN A 395 -21.90 -11.91 -12.55
CA ASN A 395 -20.57 -12.38 -12.23
C ASN A 395 -20.10 -11.73 -10.92
N GLN A 396 -20.50 -12.30 -9.80
CA GLN A 396 -19.85 -12.14 -8.52
C GLN A 396 -18.63 -13.06 -8.53
N ALA A 397 -17.62 -12.70 -9.29
CA ALA A 397 -16.30 -13.10 -8.90
C ALA A 397 -16.13 -12.63 -7.46
N PRO A 398 -15.85 -13.51 -6.50
CA PRO A 398 -15.54 -13.08 -5.15
C PRO A 398 -14.50 -12.00 -5.30
N LEU A 399 -14.63 -10.91 -4.52
CA LEU A 399 -13.67 -9.79 -4.53
C LEU A 399 -12.23 -10.27 -4.31
N PHE A 400 -12.01 -11.53 -4.17
CA PHE A 400 -10.84 -12.23 -3.67
C PHE A 400 -10.24 -13.25 -4.64
N GLU A 401 -10.96 -13.62 -5.69
CA GLU A 401 -10.35 -14.34 -6.79
C GLU A 401 -10.10 -13.38 -7.94
N HIS A 402 -8.95 -12.69 -7.87
CA HIS A 402 -8.07 -12.45 -8.98
C HIS A 402 -8.25 -11.41 -10.06
N PRO A 403 -9.04 -10.34 -9.95
CA PRO A 403 -8.85 -9.33 -10.98
C PRO A 403 -7.43 -8.73 -10.93
N ILE A 404 -6.82 -8.56 -9.73
CA ILE A 404 -5.48 -7.99 -9.62
C ILE A 404 -4.39 -8.99 -10.01
N PHE A 405 -4.46 -10.24 -9.57
CA PHE A 405 -3.43 -11.23 -9.91
C PHE A 405 -3.48 -11.64 -11.37
N GLU A 406 -4.65 -11.79 -11.97
CA GLU A 406 -4.82 -11.97 -13.42
C GLU A 406 -4.29 -10.75 -14.19
N GLN A 407 -4.56 -9.53 -13.70
CA GLN A 407 -4.00 -8.31 -14.27
C GLN A 407 -2.48 -8.28 -14.13
N ILE A 408 -1.91 -8.71 -13.01
CA ILE A 408 -0.46 -8.79 -12.80
C ILE A 408 0.16 -9.76 -13.79
N GLU A 409 -0.40 -10.94 -13.98
CA GLU A 409 0.11 -11.91 -14.95
C GLU A 409 0.01 -11.38 -16.38
N ALA A 410 -1.14 -10.81 -16.73
CA ALA A 410 -1.34 -10.18 -18.04
C ALA A 410 -0.37 -9.00 -18.25
N MET A 411 -0.10 -8.19 -17.22
CA MET A 411 0.83 -7.07 -17.28
C MET A 411 2.29 -7.53 -17.33
N LYS A 412 2.68 -8.56 -16.58
CA LYS A 412 4.02 -9.15 -16.63
C LYS A 412 4.32 -9.71 -18.01
N THR A 413 3.36 -10.42 -18.61
CA THR A 413 3.47 -10.91 -19.98
C THR A 413 3.51 -9.78 -21.00
N ALA A 414 2.81 -8.66 -20.77
CA ALA A 414 2.86 -7.48 -21.63
C ALA A 414 4.15 -6.64 -21.46
N ASP A 415 4.64 -6.51 -20.23
CA ASP A 415 5.85 -5.71 -19.92
C ASP A 415 7.14 -6.43 -20.32
N GLY A 416 7.12 -7.78 -20.35
CA GLY A 416 8.21 -8.59 -20.92
C GLY A 416 8.23 -8.60 -22.46
N ARG A 417 7.15 -8.12 -23.11
CA ARG A 417 7.07 -8.04 -24.58
C ARG A 417 7.63 -6.70 -25.07
N ASP A 418 8.40 -6.78 -26.15
CA ASP A 418 8.87 -5.57 -26.82
C ASP A 418 7.68 -4.74 -27.34
N GLU A 419 7.79 -3.41 -27.32
CA GLU A 419 6.75 -2.49 -27.83
C GLU A 419 6.30 -2.81 -29.26
N LEU A 420 7.19 -3.39 -30.04
CA LEU A 420 6.95 -3.83 -31.43
C LEU A 420 6.42 -5.27 -31.52
N PHE A 421 6.09 -5.93 -30.40
CA PHE A 421 5.59 -7.30 -30.41
C PHE A 421 4.30 -7.45 -31.21
N ALA A 422 3.37 -6.51 -31.09
CA ALA A 422 2.10 -6.53 -31.84
C ALA A 422 2.35 -6.34 -33.35
N ASP A 423 3.24 -5.43 -33.72
CA ASP A 423 3.63 -5.23 -35.12
C ASP A 423 4.39 -6.43 -35.68
N ALA A 424 5.29 -7.01 -34.87
CA ALA A 424 6.01 -8.23 -35.23
C ALA A 424 5.05 -9.40 -35.44
N THR A 425 4.05 -9.58 -34.57
CA THR A 425 3.00 -10.60 -34.70
C THR A 425 2.22 -10.44 -36.01
N ARG A 426 1.81 -9.21 -36.34
CA ARG A 426 1.10 -8.90 -37.59
C ARG A 426 1.96 -9.26 -38.81
N ILE A 427 3.20 -8.79 -38.83
CA ILE A 427 4.15 -9.05 -39.93
C ILE A 427 4.37 -10.56 -40.15
N VAL A 428 4.55 -11.31 -39.06
CA VAL A 428 4.79 -12.74 -39.08
C VAL A 428 3.55 -13.51 -39.59
N ARG A 429 2.35 -13.12 -39.14
CA ARG A 429 1.08 -13.72 -39.64
C ARG A 429 0.80 -13.37 -41.09
N GLU A 430 1.06 -12.11 -41.53
CA GLU A 430 0.89 -11.69 -42.93
C GLU A 430 1.89 -12.37 -43.88
N THR A 431 3.11 -12.59 -43.44
CA THR A 431 4.17 -13.17 -44.29
C THR A 431 4.25 -14.69 -44.22
N GLY A 432 3.59 -15.31 -43.23
CA GLY A 432 3.62 -16.76 -42.99
C GLY A 432 4.97 -17.30 -42.56
N ARG A 433 5.92 -16.43 -42.20
CA ARG A 433 7.29 -16.80 -41.82
C ARG A 433 7.81 -15.88 -40.70
N GLY A 434 8.50 -16.49 -39.71
CA GLY A 434 9.18 -15.75 -38.63
C GLY A 434 10.68 -15.90 -38.76
N SER A 435 11.39 -14.82 -39.13
CA SER A 435 12.85 -14.80 -39.08
C SER A 435 13.37 -13.46 -38.55
N VAL A 436 14.53 -13.51 -37.88
CA VAL A 436 15.22 -12.32 -37.35
C VAL A 436 15.45 -11.28 -38.45
N SER A 437 15.91 -11.73 -39.63
CA SER A 437 16.19 -10.87 -40.78
C SER A 437 14.93 -10.21 -41.37
N LEU A 438 13.77 -10.87 -41.30
CA LEU A 438 12.51 -10.30 -41.74
C LEU A 438 12.09 -9.17 -40.82
N LEU A 439 12.11 -9.38 -39.50
CA LEU A 439 11.73 -8.40 -38.51
C LEU A 439 12.70 -7.20 -38.50
N GLN A 440 14.01 -7.44 -38.63
CA GLN A 440 14.97 -6.36 -38.79
C GLN A 440 14.62 -5.42 -39.94
N ARG A 441 14.34 -5.99 -41.10
CA ARG A 441 14.05 -5.25 -42.34
C ARG A 441 12.72 -4.52 -42.29
N LYS A 442 11.67 -5.19 -41.76
CA LYS A 442 10.31 -4.65 -41.74
C LYS A 442 10.11 -3.62 -40.64
N LEU A 443 10.68 -3.85 -39.45
CA LEU A 443 10.56 -2.98 -38.29
C LEU A 443 11.73 -1.96 -38.16
N ARG A 444 12.76 -2.08 -39.04
CA ARG A 444 13.98 -1.23 -39.02
C ARG A 444 14.69 -1.23 -37.66
N ILE A 445 14.84 -2.40 -37.06
CA ILE A 445 15.47 -2.60 -35.74
C ILE A 445 16.79 -3.37 -35.84
N GLY A 446 17.62 -3.26 -34.79
CA GLY A 446 18.90 -3.99 -34.71
C GLY A 446 18.70 -5.50 -34.49
N TYR A 447 19.73 -6.29 -34.80
CA TYR A 447 19.73 -7.76 -34.70
C TYR A 447 19.30 -8.25 -33.32
N ASN A 448 19.90 -7.70 -32.25
CA ASN A 448 19.60 -8.14 -30.86
C ASN A 448 18.14 -7.91 -30.45
N ARG A 449 17.50 -6.84 -30.96
CA ARG A 449 16.07 -6.57 -30.68
C ARG A 449 15.17 -7.49 -31.51
N ALA A 450 15.53 -7.71 -32.77
CA ALA A 450 14.80 -8.62 -33.63
C ALA A 450 14.88 -10.09 -33.17
N SER A 451 16.04 -10.54 -32.67
CA SER A 451 16.20 -11.86 -32.07
C SER A 451 15.30 -12.05 -30.87
N ARG A 452 15.30 -11.09 -29.90
CA ARG A 452 14.41 -11.12 -28.75
C ARG A 452 12.92 -11.15 -29.13
N LEU A 453 12.52 -10.42 -30.15
CA LEU A 453 11.14 -10.46 -30.66
C LEU A 453 10.77 -11.83 -31.23
N VAL A 454 11.68 -12.48 -31.94
CA VAL A 454 11.47 -13.85 -32.46
C VAL A 454 11.31 -14.85 -31.30
N ASP A 455 12.16 -14.73 -30.27
CA ASP A 455 12.08 -15.58 -29.08
C ASP A 455 10.76 -15.36 -28.31
N GLN A 456 10.31 -14.12 -28.16
CA GLN A 456 9.02 -13.77 -27.55
C GLN A 456 7.81 -14.28 -28.37
N LEU A 457 7.92 -14.29 -29.70
CA LEU A 457 6.88 -14.84 -30.57
C LEU A 457 6.82 -16.38 -30.50
N GLU A 458 7.94 -17.02 -30.25
CA GLU A 458 8.00 -18.47 -29.99
C GLU A 458 7.42 -18.82 -28.63
N GLU A 459 7.81 -18.09 -27.56
CA GLU A 459 7.23 -18.25 -26.20
C GLU A 459 5.71 -18.02 -26.20
N ALA A 460 5.23 -17.09 -27.00
CA ALA A 460 3.80 -16.83 -27.18
C ALA A 460 3.08 -17.89 -28.07
N GLY A 461 3.80 -18.91 -28.56
CA GLY A 461 3.24 -19.97 -29.39
C GLY A 461 2.84 -19.54 -30.79
N ILE A 462 3.20 -18.33 -31.24
CA ILE A 462 2.92 -17.77 -32.58
C ILE A 462 3.87 -18.37 -33.62
N LEU A 463 5.12 -18.58 -33.21
CA LEU A 463 6.14 -19.24 -34.01
C LEU A 463 6.44 -20.65 -33.49
N GLY A 464 6.73 -21.56 -34.38
CA GLY A 464 7.28 -22.88 -34.07
C GLY A 464 8.76 -22.82 -33.71
N PRO A 465 9.34 -23.91 -33.17
CA PRO A 465 10.75 -23.99 -32.82
C PRO A 465 11.65 -23.81 -34.05
N ASP A 466 12.87 -23.39 -33.83
CA ASP A 466 13.84 -23.20 -34.89
C ASP A 466 14.21 -24.53 -35.54
N GLN A 467 13.89 -24.69 -36.81
CA GLN A 467 14.17 -25.91 -37.58
C GLN A 467 15.51 -25.90 -38.32
N GLY A 468 16.30 -24.82 -38.13
CA GLY A 468 17.62 -24.65 -38.73
C GLY A 468 17.58 -24.55 -40.24
N GLY A 469 17.88 -23.38 -40.80
CA GLY A 469 17.98 -23.15 -42.23
C GLY A 469 17.48 -21.78 -42.70
N ALA A 470 17.59 -21.50 -44.01
CA ALA A 470 17.15 -20.22 -44.60
C ALA A 470 15.63 -20.03 -44.65
N ALA A 471 14.83 -21.03 -44.21
CA ALA A 471 13.36 -21.02 -44.32
C ALA A 471 12.67 -20.23 -43.21
N GLY A 472 13.37 -19.94 -42.07
CA GLY A 472 12.75 -19.28 -40.90
C GLY A 472 11.82 -20.21 -40.12
N ARG A 473 11.31 -19.72 -38.97
CA ARG A 473 10.37 -20.45 -38.10
C ARG A 473 8.95 -20.42 -38.72
N GLU A 474 8.23 -21.52 -38.64
CA GLU A 474 6.87 -21.66 -39.16
C GLU A 474 5.85 -20.98 -38.25
N VAL A 475 4.84 -20.34 -38.83
CA VAL A 475 3.78 -19.66 -38.09
C VAL A 475 2.69 -20.64 -37.73
N ARG A 476 2.39 -20.82 -36.45
CA ARG A 476 1.27 -21.63 -35.97
C ARG A 476 -0.05 -20.88 -36.23
N ARG A 477 -1.00 -21.52 -36.92
CA ARG A 477 -2.35 -20.99 -37.09
C ARG A 477 -3.18 -21.30 -35.85
N ASP A 478 -3.94 -20.31 -35.37
CA ASP A 478 -4.91 -20.52 -34.29
C ASP A 478 -6.00 -21.47 -34.79
N GLU A 479 -6.09 -22.68 -34.25
CA GLU A 479 -7.17 -23.68 -34.57
C GLU A 479 -8.52 -23.31 -33.94
N THR A 480 -8.70 -22.09 -33.38
CA THR A 480 -9.93 -21.67 -32.68
C THR A 480 -10.78 -20.63 -33.41
N ALA A 481 -10.54 -20.39 -34.69
CA ALA A 481 -11.43 -19.51 -35.48
C ALA A 481 -11.92 -20.27 -36.72
N HIS A 482 -13.17 -20.65 -36.69
CA HIS A 482 -14.09 -21.14 -37.72
C HIS A 482 -14.66 -22.53 -37.46
N ALA A 483 -15.73 -22.54 -36.69
CA ALA A 483 -16.84 -23.46 -36.89
C ALA A 483 -18.08 -22.59 -37.18
N GLU A 484 -18.24 -22.18 -38.43
CA GLU A 484 -19.58 -21.80 -38.92
C GLU A 484 -20.34 -23.06 -39.31
N PRO A 485 -21.62 -23.20 -38.97
CA PRO A 485 -22.45 -24.32 -39.41
C PRO A 485 -22.88 -24.11 -40.86
N SER A 486 -22.38 -24.93 -41.76
CA SER A 486 -22.87 -25.00 -43.12
C SER A 486 -24.17 -25.79 -43.18
N ASP A 487 -25.29 -25.09 -43.11
CA ASP A 487 -26.55 -25.56 -43.65
C ASP A 487 -26.52 -25.42 -45.18
N GLN A 488 -26.38 -26.54 -45.90
CA GLN A 488 -26.80 -26.67 -47.29
C GLN A 488 -27.44 -28.04 -47.49
N VAL A 489 -28.77 -27.98 -47.45
CA VAL A 489 -29.67 -28.97 -47.99
C VAL A 489 -29.52 -28.95 -49.51
N GLN A 490 -29.13 -30.06 -50.17
CA GLN A 490 -29.31 -30.27 -51.59
C GLN A 490 -30.40 -31.25 -51.83
N PRO A 491 -31.29 -31.02 -52.85
CA PRO A 491 -32.42 -31.92 -53.20
C PRO A 491 -31.96 -33.13 -54.07
N ARG A 492 -32.56 -34.28 -53.77
CA ARG A 492 -32.48 -35.48 -54.55
C ARG A 492 -33.13 -35.26 -55.95
N ILE A 493 -32.43 -35.66 -56.99
CA ILE A 493 -33.03 -36.00 -58.31
C ILE A 493 -32.78 -37.47 -58.54
N ILE A 494 -33.88 -38.13 -58.86
CA ILE A 494 -34.01 -39.54 -59.27
C ILE A 494 -33.86 -39.58 -60.79
N GLY A 495 -33.20 -40.63 -61.34
CA GLY A 495 -33.19 -40.97 -62.77
C GLY A 495 -32.05 -41.92 -63.10
N ASP A 496 -32.34 -43.05 -63.13
CA ASP A 496 -32.38 -44.25 -64.06
C ASP A 496 -31.13 -44.48 -64.87
N ASP A 497 -30.76 -45.79 -64.76
CA ASP A 497 -30.38 -46.76 -65.74
C ASP A 497 -29.00 -46.79 -66.44
N ASP A 498 -28.50 -47.99 -66.31
CA ASP A 498 -27.85 -48.88 -67.30
C ASP A 498 -26.32 -48.81 -67.53
N ASN A 499 -25.78 -49.91 -67.15
CA ASN A 499 -25.02 -50.86 -67.95
C ASN A 499 -23.48 -50.77 -68.09
N ASP A 500 -22.97 -51.86 -67.63
CA ASP A 500 -21.96 -52.75 -68.24
C ASP A 500 -20.45 -52.39 -68.27
N ASN A 501 -19.83 -53.35 -67.71
CA ASN A 501 -18.62 -54.07 -68.19
C ASN A 501 -17.20 -53.63 -67.90
N ALA A 502 -16.55 -54.66 -67.37
CA ALA A 502 -15.17 -55.07 -67.60
C ALA A 502 -14.06 -54.58 -66.65
N ARG A 503 -13.69 -55.49 -65.82
CA ARG A 503 -12.39 -55.81 -65.18
C ARG A 503 -11.16 -55.66 -66.08
N PRO A 504 -10.00 -56.03 -65.61
CA PRO A 504 -9.06 -55.42 -64.62
C PRO A 504 -7.63 -55.39 -65.21
N ARG A 505 -6.66 -54.90 -64.38
CA ARG A 505 -5.24 -55.35 -64.32
C ARG A 505 -4.42 -54.25 -63.57
N VAL A 506 -3.86 -54.47 -62.40
CA VAL A 506 -2.63 -55.21 -61.96
C VAL A 506 -1.34 -54.67 -62.54
N TRP A 507 -0.39 -54.49 -61.58
CA TRP A 507 1.07 -54.26 -61.66
C TRP A 507 1.48 -52.80 -61.81
N MET A 508 2.41 -52.18 -60.98
CA MET A 508 3.49 -52.60 -60.06
C MET A 508 3.63 -51.62 -58.97
#